data_c33350a55d6c85817c78d019badc07c7
#
_entry.id   c33350a55d6c85817c78d019badc07c7
#
_cell.length_a   1.000
_cell.length_b   1.000
_cell.length_c   1.000
_cell.angle_alpha   90.00
_cell.angle_beta   90.00
_cell.angle_gamma   90.00
#
_symmetry.space_group_name_H-M   'P 1'
#
loop_
_entity.id
_entity.type
_entity.pdbx_description
1 polymer ?
#
loop_
_entity_poly.entity_id
_entity_poly.type
_entity_poly.pdbx_seq_one_letter_code
_entity_poly.pdbx_strand_id
1 'polypeptide(L)'
;MPEIKSAQCHCGAVTFNVTLLDGFNTVRRCNCSFSRMRGAVVAFASEINITQGEDKLTEYRFNSKSVAHYFCSVCGIYTFHQPRSNPQQRAVNVACIDGISPFDFSPLNVTDGIHHPKDGGKGGVAGTLSYQPSADECAPD
;
A
#
# COMPACT_ATOMS: atom_id res chain seq x y z
N MET A 1 -18.31 -12.21 3.86
CA MET A 1 -17.13 -12.95 3.36
C MET A 1 -16.01 -11.97 3.04
N PRO A 2 -14.80 -12.17 3.55
CA PRO A 2 -13.68 -11.33 3.16
C PRO A 2 -13.42 -11.46 1.67
N GLU A 3 -13.05 -10.35 1.06
CA GLU A 3 -12.75 -10.32 -0.37
C GLU A 3 -11.27 -10.66 -0.59
N ILE A 4 -11.01 -11.63 -1.48
CA ILE A 4 -9.65 -12.08 -1.81
C ILE A 4 -9.32 -11.59 -3.22
N LYS A 5 -8.18 -10.92 -3.37
CA LYS A 5 -7.70 -10.37 -4.63
C LYS A 5 -6.35 -10.95 -5.00
N SER A 6 -6.12 -11.13 -6.28
CA SER A 6 -4.80 -11.51 -6.81
C SER A 6 -3.96 -10.26 -7.04
N ALA A 7 -2.67 -10.37 -6.75
CA ALA A 7 -1.74 -9.26 -6.85
C ALA A 7 -0.36 -9.73 -7.31
N GLN A 8 0.42 -8.82 -7.86
CA GLN A 8 1.79 -9.10 -8.26
C GLN A 8 2.62 -7.82 -8.36
N CYS A 9 3.94 -7.98 -8.31
CA CYS A 9 4.86 -6.89 -8.63
C CYS A 9 4.88 -6.66 -10.15
N HIS A 10 5.55 -5.59 -10.59
CA HIS A 10 5.55 -5.22 -12.01
C HIS A 10 6.14 -6.31 -12.91
N CYS A 11 7.25 -6.92 -12.51
CA CYS A 11 7.89 -7.94 -13.33
C CYS A 11 7.24 -9.34 -13.22
N GLY A 12 6.33 -9.52 -12.28
CA GLY A 12 5.65 -10.79 -12.07
C GLY A 12 6.44 -11.82 -11.28
N ALA A 13 7.66 -11.51 -10.84
CA ALA A 13 8.46 -12.45 -10.05
C ALA A 13 7.82 -12.78 -8.71
N VAL A 14 7.11 -11.82 -8.12
CA VAL A 14 6.38 -12.00 -6.86
C VAL A 14 4.89 -11.93 -7.14
N THR A 15 4.17 -12.99 -6.79
CA THR A 15 2.71 -13.03 -6.85
C THR A 15 2.15 -13.39 -5.48
N PHE A 16 1.00 -12.84 -5.16
CA PHE A 16 0.40 -13.07 -3.84
C PHE A 16 -1.10 -12.84 -3.89
N ASN A 17 -1.79 -13.40 -2.91
CA ASN A 17 -3.21 -13.16 -2.68
C ASN A 17 -3.39 -12.26 -1.47
N VAL A 18 -4.35 -11.35 -1.56
CA VAL A 18 -4.64 -10.35 -0.54
C VAL A 18 -6.06 -10.57 -0.05
N THR A 19 -6.22 -10.76 1.25
CA THR A 19 -7.54 -10.76 1.88
C THR A 19 -7.80 -9.36 2.42
N LEU A 20 -8.62 -8.58 1.73
CA LEU A 20 -8.89 -7.19 2.10
C LEU A 20 -9.73 -7.14 3.38
N LEU A 21 -9.38 -6.22 4.27
CA LEU A 21 -10.07 -6.05 5.55
C LEU A 21 -11.47 -5.46 5.37
N ASP A 22 -11.61 -4.46 4.50
CA ASP A 22 -12.87 -3.75 4.25
C ASP A 22 -12.89 -3.24 2.80
N GLY A 23 -12.68 -4.16 1.84
CA GLY A 23 -12.61 -3.79 0.44
C GLY A 23 -11.59 -2.68 0.22
N PHE A 24 -11.97 -1.68 -0.58
CA PHE A 24 -11.14 -0.50 -0.83
C PHE A 24 -11.56 0.71 0.01
N ASN A 25 -12.36 0.51 1.05
CA ASN A 25 -12.78 1.61 1.93
C ASN A 25 -11.64 2.14 2.80
N THR A 26 -10.57 1.36 2.95
CA THR A 26 -9.42 1.74 3.77
C THR A 26 -8.31 2.42 2.97
N VAL A 27 -8.49 2.68 1.68
CA VAL A 27 -7.43 3.25 0.83
C VAL A 27 -6.96 4.60 1.34
N ARG A 28 -5.64 4.80 1.30
CA ARG A 28 -5.01 6.02 1.79
C ARG A 28 -3.57 6.15 1.34
N ARG A 29 -3.04 7.36 1.47
CA ARG A 29 -1.61 7.61 1.50
C ARG A 29 -1.22 8.05 2.91
N CYS A 30 0.06 8.04 3.20
CA CYS A 30 0.58 8.53 4.47
C CYS A 30 1.65 9.58 4.18
N ASN A 31 1.74 10.61 5.03
CA ASN A 31 2.71 11.68 4.86
C ASN A 31 4.00 11.48 5.66
N CYS A 32 4.22 10.31 6.27
CA CYS A 32 5.46 10.03 6.99
C CYS A 32 6.66 10.08 6.05
N SER A 33 7.87 10.16 6.62
CA SER A 33 9.10 10.36 5.84
C SER A 33 9.29 9.31 4.74
N PHE A 34 8.97 8.06 5.03
CA PHE A 34 9.12 6.97 4.08
C PHE A 34 7.99 6.95 3.06
N SER A 35 6.75 7.02 3.53
CA SER A 35 5.57 6.87 2.66
C SER A 35 5.42 8.02 1.68
N ARG A 36 5.79 9.25 2.06
CA ARG A 36 5.74 10.38 1.13
C ARG A 36 6.75 10.25 0.00
N MET A 37 7.92 9.63 0.27
CA MET A 37 8.91 9.36 -0.77
C MET A 37 8.46 8.25 -1.71
N ARG A 38 7.87 7.20 -1.14
CA ARG A 38 7.39 6.05 -1.91
C ARG A 38 6.16 6.37 -2.75
N GLY A 39 5.25 7.19 -2.22
CA GLY A 39 4.07 7.65 -2.96
C GLY A 39 2.99 6.61 -3.20
N ALA A 40 3.01 5.49 -2.51
CA ALA A 40 2.06 4.42 -2.73
C ALA A 40 0.70 4.70 -2.10
N VAL A 41 -0.37 4.29 -2.79
CA VAL A 41 -1.71 4.19 -2.23
C VAL A 41 -1.86 2.78 -1.68
N VAL A 42 -2.27 2.67 -0.42
CA VAL A 42 -2.40 1.38 0.25
C VAL A 42 -3.82 1.14 0.70
N ALA A 43 -4.19 -0.14 0.78
CA ALA A 43 -5.39 -0.62 1.44
C ALA A 43 -4.99 -1.60 2.53
N PHE A 44 -5.81 -1.75 3.55
CA PHE A 44 -5.50 -2.69 4.61
C PHE A 44 -6.03 -4.09 4.29
N ALA A 45 -5.24 -5.07 4.67
CA ALA A 45 -5.53 -6.48 4.50
C ALA A 45 -5.38 -7.20 5.83
N SER A 46 -6.20 -8.22 6.04
CA SER A 46 -6.08 -9.10 7.20
C SER A 46 -5.02 -10.19 6.95
N GLU A 47 -4.77 -10.50 5.69
CA GLU A 47 -3.83 -11.58 5.34
C GLU A 47 -3.22 -11.34 3.96
N ILE A 48 -1.93 -11.65 3.85
CA ILE A 48 -1.19 -11.74 2.59
C ILE A 48 -0.67 -13.17 2.48
N ASN A 49 -0.97 -13.82 1.35
CA ASN A 49 -0.49 -15.15 1.06
C ASN A 49 0.37 -15.12 -0.20
N ILE A 50 1.69 -15.27 -0.05
CA ILE A 50 2.62 -15.24 -1.17
C ILE A 50 2.53 -16.56 -1.92
N THR A 51 2.18 -16.50 -3.20
CA THR A 51 2.00 -17.69 -4.04
C THR A 51 3.25 -18.01 -4.87
N GLN A 52 4.11 -17.01 -5.13
CA GLN A 52 5.34 -17.20 -5.89
C GLN A 52 6.34 -16.10 -5.56
N GLY A 53 7.62 -16.46 -5.51
CA GLY A 53 8.69 -15.48 -5.47
C GLY A 53 8.98 -14.90 -4.08
N GLU A 54 8.65 -15.64 -3.02
CA GLU A 54 8.95 -15.19 -1.66
C GLU A 54 10.45 -14.88 -1.49
N ASP A 55 11.32 -15.67 -2.13
CA ASP A 55 12.77 -15.48 -2.11
C ASP A 55 13.23 -14.25 -2.89
N LYS A 56 12.34 -13.64 -3.68
CA LYS A 56 12.63 -12.40 -4.42
C LYS A 56 12.24 -11.15 -3.64
N LEU A 57 11.55 -11.27 -2.52
CA LEU A 57 11.20 -10.13 -1.69
C LEU A 57 12.39 -9.67 -0.88
N THR A 58 12.60 -8.36 -0.86
CA THR A 58 13.56 -7.70 0.04
C THR A 58 12.78 -7.03 1.15
N GLU A 59 13.26 -7.18 2.38
CA GLU A 59 12.68 -6.56 3.56
C GLU A 59 13.50 -5.33 3.94
N TYR A 60 12.81 -4.21 4.15
CA TYR A 60 13.45 -2.98 4.62
C TYR A 60 12.82 -2.55 5.94
N ARG A 61 13.68 -2.25 6.92
CA ARG A 61 13.28 -1.76 8.24
C ARG A 61 14.12 -0.54 8.60
N PHE A 62 13.52 0.43 9.28
CA PHE A 62 14.21 1.64 9.72
C PHE A 62 13.69 2.09 11.09
N ASN A 63 14.41 3.04 11.72
CA ASN A 63 14.11 3.58 13.04
C ASN A 63 13.98 2.45 14.08
N SER A 64 12.81 2.30 14.70
CA SER A 64 12.56 1.25 15.71
C SER A 64 12.62 -0.17 15.13
N LYS A 65 12.64 -0.30 13.79
CA LYS A 65 12.62 -1.57 13.08
C LYS A 65 11.37 -2.41 13.36
N SER A 66 10.31 -1.77 13.87
CA SER A 66 9.05 -2.44 14.17
C SER A 66 8.17 -2.63 12.94
N VAL A 67 8.47 -1.93 11.84
CA VAL A 67 7.72 -2.00 10.59
C VAL A 67 8.60 -2.64 9.52
N ALA A 68 8.08 -3.68 8.89
CA ALA A 68 8.75 -4.37 7.78
C ALA A 68 8.08 -3.98 6.47
N HIS A 69 8.88 -3.46 5.54
CA HIS A 69 8.43 -3.11 4.19
C HIS A 69 9.02 -4.11 3.20
N TYR A 70 8.20 -4.62 2.29
CA TYR A 70 8.61 -5.65 1.34
C TYR A 70 8.50 -5.14 -0.09
N PHE A 71 9.56 -5.33 -0.86
CA PHE A 71 9.58 -4.97 -2.27
C PHE A 71 10.28 -6.04 -3.10
N CYS A 72 9.93 -6.12 -4.38
CA CYS A 72 10.55 -7.07 -5.28
C CYS A 72 12.01 -6.68 -5.56
N SER A 73 12.95 -7.60 -5.35
CA SER A 73 14.37 -7.34 -5.61
C SER A 73 14.69 -7.23 -7.10
N VAL A 74 13.81 -7.74 -7.97
CA VAL A 74 14.04 -7.73 -9.42
C VAL A 74 13.58 -6.42 -10.05
N CYS A 75 12.34 -5.99 -9.76
CA CYS A 75 11.78 -4.76 -10.36
C CYS A 75 11.72 -3.56 -9.40
N GLY A 76 11.97 -3.77 -8.11
CA GLY A 76 11.97 -2.70 -7.11
C GLY A 76 10.60 -2.25 -6.65
N ILE A 77 9.52 -2.86 -7.12
CA ILE A 77 8.16 -2.43 -6.77
C ILE A 77 7.83 -2.87 -5.35
N TYR A 78 7.41 -1.90 -4.53
CA TYR A 78 6.86 -2.14 -3.21
C TYR A 78 5.56 -2.93 -3.33
N THR A 79 5.43 -3.97 -2.50
CA THR A 79 4.26 -4.86 -2.52
C THR A 79 3.35 -4.65 -1.33
N PHE A 80 3.87 -4.81 -0.12
CA PHE A 80 3.08 -4.66 1.10
C PHE A 80 4.02 -4.40 2.29
N HIS A 81 3.42 -4.01 3.42
CA HIS A 81 4.18 -3.86 4.66
C HIS A 81 3.31 -4.18 5.87
N GLN A 82 3.98 -4.38 7.00
CA GLN A 82 3.34 -4.51 8.30
C GLN A 82 3.20 -3.11 8.90
N PRO A 83 1.97 -2.59 9.07
CA PRO A 83 1.81 -1.22 9.55
C PRO A 83 2.16 -1.09 11.02
N ARG A 84 2.66 0.09 11.36
CA ARG A 84 3.04 0.41 12.74
C ARG A 84 1.83 0.48 13.68
N SER A 85 0.71 0.95 13.15
CA SER A 85 -0.51 1.14 13.93
C SER A 85 -1.14 -0.17 14.38
N ASN A 86 -1.01 -1.23 13.57
CA ASN A 86 -1.57 -2.53 13.89
C ASN A 86 -0.73 -3.64 13.24
N PRO A 87 0.21 -4.26 14.00
CA PRO A 87 1.06 -5.31 13.43
C PRO A 87 0.34 -6.60 13.05
N GLN A 88 -0.93 -6.75 13.42
CA GLN A 88 -1.73 -7.90 13.02
C GLN A 88 -2.30 -7.76 11.60
N GLN A 89 -2.25 -6.58 11.05
CA GLN A 89 -2.73 -6.28 9.69
C GLN A 89 -1.56 -6.15 8.73
N ARG A 90 -1.90 -6.03 7.46
CA ARG A 90 -0.95 -5.69 6.40
C ARG A 90 -1.51 -4.52 5.61
N ALA A 91 -0.62 -3.68 5.08
CA ALA A 91 -0.98 -2.64 4.13
C ALA A 91 -0.44 -3.05 2.77
N VAL A 92 -1.30 -3.11 1.77
CA VAL A 92 -0.94 -3.57 0.44
C VAL A 92 -0.92 -2.40 -0.54
N ASN A 93 0.07 -2.39 -1.44
CA ASN A 93 0.11 -1.44 -2.55
C ASN A 93 -1.02 -1.80 -3.53
N VAL A 94 -2.04 -0.93 -3.62
CA VAL A 94 -3.21 -1.22 -4.47
C VAL A 94 -2.82 -1.35 -5.94
N ALA A 95 -1.73 -0.72 -6.37
CA ALA A 95 -1.25 -0.82 -7.74
C ALA A 95 -0.81 -2.24 -8.10
N CYS A 96 -0.49 -3.08 -7.12
CA CYS A 96 -0.16 -4.48 -7.33
C CYS A 96 -1.39 -5.36 -7.53
N ILE A 97 -2.56 -4.90 -7.12
CA ILE A 97 -3.80 -5.69 -7.21
C ILE A 97 -4.27 -5.68 -8.66
N ASP A 98 -4.57 -6.87 -9.20
CA ASP A 98 -4.98 -7.03 -10.58
C ASP A 98 -6.19 -6.16 -10.92
N GLY A 99 -6.07 -5.39 -12.01
CA GLY A 99 -7.16 -4.55 -12.50
C GLY A 99 -7.39 -3.25 -11.74
N ILE A 100 -6.57 -2.94 -10.74
CA ILE A 100 -6.75 -1.76 -9.89
C ILE A 100 -5.65 -0.74 -10.18
N SER A 101 -6.05 0.52 -10.33
CA SER A 101 -5.13 1.65 -10.45
C SER A 101 -5.27 2.54 -9.22
N PRO A 102 -4.15 3.09 -8.69
CA PRO A 102 -4.26 4.08 -7.61
C PRO A 102 -5.06 5.31 -8.02
N PHE A 103 -5.17 5.59 -9.33
CA PHE A 103 -5.97 6.71 -9.83
C PHE A 103 -7.47 6.45 -9.80
N ASP A 104 -7.90 5.22 -9.46
CA ASP A 104 -9.32 4.91 -9.31
C ASP A 104 -9.93 5.53 -8.05
N PHE A 105 -9.09 6.02 -7.14
CA PHE A 105 -9.52 6.51 -5.82
C PHE A 105 -9.34 8.03 -5.72
N SER A 106 -10.46 8.76 -5.76
CA SER A 106 -10.44 10.22 -5.62
C SER A 106 -11.78 10.69 -5.08
N PRO A 107 -11.82 11.53 -4.03
CA PRO A 107 -10.67 12.00 -3.25
C PRO A 107 -10.06 10.90 -2.38
N LEU A 108 -8.79 11.06 -2.06
CA LEU A 108 -8.03 10.08 -1.29
C LEU A 108 -7.51 10.71 0.00
N ASN A 109 -7.73 10.04 1.12
CA ASN A 109 -7.23 10.53 2.41
C ASN A 109 -5.71 10.38 2.51
N VAL A 110 -5.08 11.39 3.12
CA VAL A 110 -3.67 11.34 3.51
C VAL A 110 -3.63 11.29 5.03
N THR A 111 -3.20 10.16 5.57
CA THR A 111 -3.09 10.01 7.03
C THR A 111 -1.85 10.71 7.56
N ASP A 112 -1.93 11.23 8.78
CA ASP A 112 -0.85 11.96 9.40
C ASP A 112 0.10 11.00 10.11
N GLY A 113 1.13 10.56 9.39
CA GLY A 113 2.20 9.73 9.94
C GLY A 113 3.32 10.55 10.57
N ILE A 114 3.35 11.88 10.34
CA ILE A 114 4.31 12.77 10.99
C ILE A 114 3.99 12.89 12.47
N HIS A 115 2.70 12.98 12.80
CA HIS A 115 2.22 13.09 14.19
C HIS A 115 1.54 11.79 14.60
N HIS A 116 2.27 10.68 14.46
CA HIS A 116 1.73 9.35 14.72
C HIS A 116 1.36 9.17 16.19
N PRO A 117 0.22 8.52 16.51
CA PRO A 117 -0.19 8.31 17.91
C PRO A 117 0.84 7.58 18.76
N LYS A 118 1.61 6.66 18.18
CA LYS A 118 2.68 5.96 18.91
C LYS A 118 3.86 6.85 19.27
N ASP A 119 3.97 8.02 18.64
CA ASP A 119 4.95 9.04 18.97
C ASP A 119 4.35 10.16 19.83
N GLY A 120 3.14 9.95 20.37
CA GLY A 120 2.44 10.94 21.18
C GLY A 120 1.67 11.97 20.36
N GLY A 121 1.60 11.80 19.05
CA GLY A 121 0.89 12.70 18.16
C GLY A 121 -0.61 12.41 18.12
N LYS A 122 -1.35 13.27 17.44
CA LYS A 122 -2.79 13.19 17.33
C LYS A 122 -3.23 12.23 16.22
N GLY A 123 -2.42 12.05 15.19
CA GLY A 123 -2.75 11.22 14.03
C GLY A 123 -3.93 11.77 13.23
N GLY A 124 -4.72 10.87 12.66
CA GLY A 124 -5.91 11.22 11.89
C GLY A 124 -5.58 11.56 10.45
N VAL A 125 -6.47 12.32 9.80
CA VAL A 125 -6.34 12.69 8.40
C VAL A 125 -5.69 14.07 8.32
N ALA A 126 -4.53 14.15 7.64
CA ALA A 126 -3.81 15.41 7.45
C ALA A 126 -4.40 16.22 6.30
N GLY A 127 -5.00 15.56 5.32
CA GLY A 127 -5.57 16.22 4.16
C GLY A 127 -6.11 15.20 3.15
N THR A 128 -6.51 15.70 1.99
CA THR A 128 -6.99 14.85 0.90
C THR A 128 -6.29 15.22 -0.40
N LEU A 129 -6.15 14.22 -1.26
CA LEU A 129 -5.67 14.39 -2.63
C LEU A 129 -6.79 14.07 -3.60
N SER A 130 -6.89 14.84 -4.67
CA SER A 130 -7.85 14.58 -5.72
C SER A 130 -7.13 14.41 -7.06
N TYR A 131 -7.59 13.45 -7.83
CA TYR A 131 -7.15 13.24 -9.21
C TYR A 131 -8.30 13.59 -10.13
N GLN A 132 -8.04 14.48 -11.08
CA GLN A 132 -9.02 14.89 -12.06
C GLN A 132 -8.56 14.41 -13.44
N PRO A 133 -9.25 13.43 -14.02
CA PRO A 133 -8.89 12.95 -15.35
C PRO A 133 -8.94 14.08 -16.37
N SER A 134 -8.07 13.99 -17.39
CA SER A 134 -8.11 14.92 -18.51
C SER A 134 -9.43 14.78 -19.27
N ALA A 135 -9.91 15.89 -19.85
CA ALA A 135 -11.10 15.86 -20.69
C ALA A 135 -10.85 15.05 -21.97
N ASP A 136 -9.59 14.93 -22.41
CA ASP A 136 -9.22 14.13 -23.56
C ASP A 136 -8.89 12.72 -23.10
N GLU A 137 -9.44 11.72 -23.78
CA GLU A 137 -9.13 10.33 -23.47
C GLU A 137 -7.69 10.02 -23.89
N CYS A 138 -6.92 9.49 -22.92
CA CYS A 138 -5.59 8.98 -23.21
C CYS A 138 -5.71 7.50 -23.61
N ALA A 139 -5.03 7.12 -24.70
CA ALA A 139 -4.97 5.72 -25.08
C ALA A 139 -4.23 4.94 -23.98
N PRO A 140 -4.75 3.76 -23.58
CA PRO A 140 -4.02 2.92 -22.62
C PRO A 140 -2.74 2.38 -23.23
N ASP A 141 -1.75 2.21 -22.41
CA ASP A 141 -0.47 1.59 -22.81
C ASP A 141 -0.64 0.12 -23.19
#